data_cea3e0bdf64533db6759fbf8bab39edf
#
_entry.id   cea3e0bdf64533db6759fbf8bab39edf
#
_cell.length_a   1.000
_cell.length_b   1.000
_cell.length_c   1.000
_cell.angle_alpha   90.00
_cell.angle_beta   90.00
_cell.angle_gamma   90.00
#
_symmetry.space_group_name_H-M   'P 1'
#
loop_
_entity.id
_entity.type
_entity.pdbx_description
1 polymer ?
#
loop_
_entity_poly.entity_id
_entity_poly.type
_entity_poly.pdbx_seq_one_letter_code
_entity_poly.pdbx_strand_id
1 'polypeptide(L)'
;MPNEKNLNTIPVGTLGLIPLESCASLGQKVNQYLTEWRAERSHAQSTALHFSEYSKDSYIVKAKNPRFGSGEAKGVIEESVRGCDLYLMVDVCNYSQTYSLCGYVNHMSPDDHYQDLKRI
;
A
#
# COMPACT_ATOMS: atom_id res chain seq x y z
N MET A 1 -23.83 5.23 0.54
CA MET A 1 -23.75 3.99 1.32
C MET A 1 -23.48 2.84 0.36
N PRO A 2 -22.51 2.00 0.58
CA PRO A 2 -22.32 0.82 -0.27
C PRO A 2 -23.54 -0.10 -0.12
N ASN A 3 -24.00 -0.63 -1.24
CA ASN A 3 -25.18 -1.47 -1.32
C ASN A 3 -24.97 -2.75 -0.49
N GLU A 4 -25.76 -2.97 0.54
CA GLU A 4 -25.64 -4.11 1.49
C GLU A 4 -25.62 -5.49 0.78
N LYS A 5 -26.12 -5.57 -0.43
CA LYS A 5 -26.16 -6.82 -1.22
C LYS A 5 -24.79 -7.35 -1.65
N ASN A 6 -23.75 -6.50 -1.68
CA ASN A 6 -22.41 -6.92 -2.08
C ASN A 6 -21.48 -7.29 -0.90
N LEU A 7 -21.99 -7.27 0.32
CA LEU A 7 -21.20 -7.57 1.53
C LEU A 7 -20.95 -9.07 1.76
N ASN A 8 -21.63 -9.93 1.01
CA ASN A 8 -21.55 -11.39 1.16
C ASN A 8 -20.66 -12.07 0.12
N THR A 9 -19.95 -11.32 -0.70
CA THR A 9 -19.01 -11.91 -1.67
C THR A 9 -17.71 -12.29 -0.95
N ILE A 10 -17.23 -13.48 -1.23
CA ILE A 10 -15.91 -13.95 -0.77
C ILE A 10 -14.86 -13.16 -1.54
N PRO A 11 -13.92 -12.45 -0.87
CA PRO A 11 -12.81 -11.78 -1.55
C PRO A 11 -11.95 -12.81 -2.31
N VAL A 12 -11.47 -12.44 -3.49
CA VAL A 12 -10.61 -13.31 -4.31
C VAL A 12 -9.22 -13.45 -3.70
N GLY A 13 -8.72 -12.38 -3.09
CA GLY A 13 -7.42 -12.35 -2.42
C GLY A 13 -7.44 -11.52 -1.14
N THR A 14 -6.41 -11.65 -0.33
CA THR A 14 -6.22 -10.79 0.83
C THR A 14 -5.77 -9.40 0.39
N LEU A 15 -6.32 -8.35 1.04
CA LEU A 15 -5.95 -6.97 0.73
C LEU A 15 -4.52 -6.66 1.17
N GLY A 16 -3.77 -5.99 0.31
CA GLY A 16 -2.47 -5.42 0.61
C GLY A 16 -2.35 -3.99 0.09
N LEU A 17 -1.76 -3.10 0.89
CA LEU A 17 -1.46 -1.72 0.51
C LEU A 17 0.05 -1.54 0.44
N ILE A 18 0.54 -1.00 -0.66
CA ILE A 18 1.94 -0.58 -0.80
C ILE A 18 1.96 0.93 -1.02
N PRO A 19 1.96 1.73 0.06
CA PRO A 19 2.20 3.15 -0.09
C PRO A 19 3.69 3.38 -0.33
N LEU A 20 4.02 3.97 -1.49
CA LEU A 20 5.37 4.45 -1.73
C LEU A 20 5.69 5.62 -0.79
N GLU A 21 6.96 5.97 -0.66
CA GLU A 21 7.44 6.96 0.30
C GLU A 21 6.72 8.31 0.15
N SER A 22 6.44 8.72 -1.09
CA SER A 22 5.69 9.95 -1.39
C SER A 22 4.28 9.99 -0.82
N CYS A 23 3.71 8.83 -0.50
CA CYS A 23 2.32 8.65 -0.06
C CYS A 23 2.22 7.96 1.32
N ALA A 24 3.32 7.85 2.05
CA ALA A 24 3.40 7.07 3.29
C ALA A 24 2.39 7.52 4.36
N SER A 25 2.25 8.82 4.59
CA SER A 25 1.33 9.35 5.60
C SER A 25 -0.14 9.09 5.24
N LEU A 26 -0.50 9.23 3.97
CA LEU A 26 -1.85 8.90 3.49
C LEU A 26 -2.09 7.39 3.59
N GLY A 27 -1.10 6.58 3.24
CA GLY A 27 -1.16 5.12 3.36
C GLY A 27 -1.45 4.66 4.79
N GLN A 28 -0.82 5.28 5.78
CA GLN A 28 -1.09 4.99 7.20
C GLN A 28 -2.53 5.33 7.60
N LYS A 29 -3.05 6.48 7.16
CA LYS A 29 -4.45 6.86 7.43
C LYS A 29 -5.44 5.90 6.78
N VAL A 30 -5.20 5.53 5.52
CA VAL A 30 -6.04 4.55 4.82
C VAL A 30 -6.01 3.20 5.52
N ASN A 31 -4.83 2.74 5.94
CA ASN A 31 -4.68 1.50 6.69
C ASN A 31 -5.48 1.52 7.99
N GLN A 32 -5.42 2.63 8.75
CA GLN A 32 -6.18 2.79 9.99
C GLN A 32 -7.69 2.67 9.72
N TYR A 33 -8.23 3.39 8.74
CA TYR A 33 -9.66 3.30 8.41
C TYR A 33 -10.07 1.89 7.97
N LEU A 34 -9.24 1.20 7.20
CA LEU A 34 -9.55 -0.16 6.76
C LEU A 34 -9.57 -1.15 7.93
N THR A 35 -8.65 -1.04 8.87
CA THR A 35 -8.63 -1.90 10.07
C THR A 35 -9.84 -1.64 10.96
N GLU A 36 -10.21 -0.37 11.19
CA GLU A 36 -11.38 0.03 11.95
C GLU A 36 -12.67 -0.50 11.30
N TRP A 37 -12.88 -0.25 10.01
CA TRP A 37 -14.06 -0.73 9.28
C TRP A 37 -14.15 -2.25 9.25
N ARG A 38 -13.02 -2.93 9.17
CA ARG A 38 -13.03 -4.40 9.21
C ARG A 38 -13.43 -4.93 10.58
N ALA A 39 -12.94 -4.30 11.65
CA ALA A 39 -13.33 -4.65 13.02
C ALA A 39 -14.82 -4.40 13.25
N GLU A 40 -15.35 -3.26 12.83
CA GLU A 40 -16.80 -2.97 12.94
C GLU A 40 -17.65 -4.00 12.19
N ARG A 41 -17.25 -4.37 10.96
CA ARG A 41 -17.97 -5.40 10.19
C ARG A 41 -17.95 -6.77 10.85
N SER A 42 -16.82 -7.16 11.44
CA SER A 42 -16.72 -8.45 12.12
C SER A 42 -17.61 -8.54 13.35
N HIS A 43 -17.84 -7.41 14.03
CA HIS A 43 -18.77 -7.32 15.15
C HIS A 43 -20.25 -7.31 14.70
N ALA A 44 -20.56 -6.70 13.57
CA ALA A 44 -21.93 -6.58 13.05
C ALA A 44 -22.45 -7.87 12.41
N GLN A 45 -21.57 -8.71 11.89
CA GLN A 45 -21.92 -9.96 11.23
C GLN A 45 -21.58 -11.16 12.12
N SER A 46 -22.51 -11.53 13.00
CA SER A 46 -22.37 -12.71 13.88
C SER A 46 -22.55 -14.05 13.14
N THR A 47 -22.74 -14.05 11.82
CA THR A 47 -23.06 -15.28 11.06
C THR A 47 -22.13 -15.44 9.86
N ALA A 48 -21.46 -16.54 9.86
CA ALA A 48 -21.04 -17.34 8.71
C ALA A 48 -19.94 -16.79 7.84
N LEU A 49 -18.80 -16.97 7.83
CA LEU A 49 -17.63 -16.72 6.98
C LEU A 49 -16.71 -15.63 7.54
N HIS A 50 -16.38 -15.77 8.80
CA HIS A 50 -15.22 -15.08 9.36
C HIS A 50 -13.94 -15.75 8.84
N PHE A 51 -13.48 -15.33 7.66
CA PHE A 51 -12.15 -15.71 7.22
C PHE A 51 -11.14 -14.90 8.03
N SER A 52 -10.51 -15.54 9.01
CA SER A 52 -9.49 -14.91 9.86
C SER A 52 -8.34 -14.30 9.06
N GLU A 53 -8.07 -14.85 7.88
CA GLU A 53 -7.03 -14.35 6.97
C GLU A 53 -7.30 -12.96 6.36
N TYR A 54 -8.56 -12.51 6.38
CA TYR A 54 -8.94 -11.18 5.88
C TYR A 54 -8.97 -10.11 6.96
N SER A 55 -8.87 -10.49 8.24
CA SER A 55 -8.76 -9.55 9.34
C SER A 55 -7.31 -9.46 9.78
N LYS A 56 -6.69 -8.32 9.54
CA LYS A 56 -5.29 -8.06 9.87
C LYS A 56 -5.19 -6.80 10.73
N ASP A 57 -4.18 -6.74 11.58
CA ASP A 57 -3.84 -5.53 12.34
C ASP A 57 -3.28 -4.42 11.43
N SER A 58 -2.76 -4.79 10.27
CA SER A 58 -2.30 -3.88 9.24
C SER A 58 -2.39 -4.52 7.86
N TYR A 59 -2.81 -3.73 6.88
CA TYR A 59 -2.83 -4.09 5.46
C TYR A 59 -1.61 -3.58 4.71
N ILE A 60 -0.72 -2.84 5.38
CA ILE A 60 0.48 -2.32 4.75
C ILE A 60 1.47 -3.45 4.52
N VAL A 61 1.85 -3.60 3.26
CA VAL A 61 2.93 -4.46 2.80
C VAL A 61 4.21 -3.63 2.74
N LYS A 62 5.26 -4.12 3.37
CA LYS A 62 6.54 -3.42 3.41
C LYS A 62 7.23 -3.48 2.05
N ALA A 63 7.50 -2.32 1.50
CA ALA A 63 8.22 -2.18 0.24
C ALA A 63 9.11 -0.93 0.29
N LYS A 64 10.15 -0.92 -0.55
CA LYS A 64 11.09 0.19 -0.66
C LYS A 64 11.68 0.28 -2.05
N ASN A 65 12.17 1.46 -2.41
CA ASN A 65 12.84 1.75 -3.67
C ASN A 65 14.28 2.23 -3.44
N PRO A 66 15.22 1.34 -3.02
CA PRO A 66 16.62 1.73 -2.90
C PRO A 66 17.18 2.12 -4.27
N ARG A 67 18.09 3.11 -4.28
CA ARG A 67 18.72 3.60 -5.51
C ARG A 67 20.12 3.02 -5.68
N PHE A 68 20.45 2.69 -6.94
CA PHE A 68 21.81 2.35 -7.35
C PHE A 68 22.66 3.62 -7.51
N GLY A 69 23.98 3.45 -7.63
CA GLY A 69 24.89 4.55 -7.92
C GLY A 69 24.63 5.28 -9.23
N SER A 70 23.91 4.68 -10.16
CA SER A 70 23.39 5.30 -11.39
C SER A 70 22.21 6.25 -11.17
N GLY A 71 21.62 6.27 -9.96
CA GLY A 71 20.39 7.00 -9.65
C GLY A 71 19.11 6.22 -9.92
N GLU A 72 19.22 5.08 -10.56
CA GLU A 72 18.08 4.20 -10.86
C GLU A 72 17.57 3.49 -9.61
N ALA A 73 16.26 3.48 -9.40
CA ALA A 73 15.66 2.78 -8.27
C ALA A 73 15.43 1.29 -8.57
N LYS A 74 15.39 0.48 -7.51
CA LYS A 74 14.99 -0.92 -7.52
C LYS A 74 13.74 -1.08 -6.65
N GLY A 75 12.72 -1.77 -7.13
CA GLY A 75 11.59 -2.18 -6.30
C GLY A 75 11.95 -3.38 -5.43
N VAL A 76 11.66 -3.30 -4.14
CA VAL A 76 11.84 -4.41 -3.20
C VAL A 76 10.59 -4.54 -2.34
N ILE A 77 9.92 -5.68 -2.45
CA ILE A 77 8.83 -6.06 -1.55
C ILE A 77 9.42 -7.05 -0.52
N GLU A 78 9.28 -6.74 0.76
CA GLU A 78 9.97 -7.45 1.84
C GLU A 78 9.21 -8.67 2.36
N GLU A 79 8.01 -8.93 1.84
CA GLU A 79 7.17 -10.07 2.21
C GLU A 79 6.48 -10.68 1.00
N SER A 80 5.96 -11.89 1.13
CA SER A 80 5.24 -12.54 0.03
C SER A 80 3.89 -11.88 -0.19
N VAL A 81 3.63 -11.46 -1.42
CA VAL A 81 2.35 -10.86 -1.87
C VAL A 81 1.57 -11.80 -2.79
N ARG A 82 1.98 -13.05 -2.86
CA ARG A 82 1.32 -14.04 -3.72
C ARG A 82 -0.13 -14.25 -3.26
N GLY A 83 -1.05 -14.12 -4.18
CA GLY A 83 -2.48 -14.25 -3.92
C GLY A 83 -3.12 -13.06 -3.21
N CYS A 84 -2.41 -11.92 -3.08
CA CYS A 84 -2.97 -10.69 -2.54
C CYS A 84 -3.54 -9.80 -3.63
N ASP A 85 -4.61 -9.09 -3.30
CA ASP A 85 -5.08 -7.94 -4.06
C ASP A 85 -4.32 -6.69 -3.58
N LEU A 86 -3.40 -6.19 -4.42
CA LEU A 86 -2.51 -5.10 -4.06
C LEU A 86 -2.99 -3.75 -4.59
N TYR A 87 -2.96 -2.76 -3.72
CA TYR A 87 -3.16 -1.36 -4.07
C TYR A 87 -1.85 -0.61 -3.88
N LEU A 88 -1.29 -0.13 -4.99
CA LEU A 88 -0.10 0.71 -5.00
C LEU A 88 -0.52 2.17 -4.87
N MET A 89 0.04 2.88 -3.90
CA MET A 89 -0.28 4.28 -3.64
C MET A 89 0.96 5.14 -3.89
N VAL A 90 0.82 6.15 -4.73
CA VAL A 90 1.89 7.08 -5.06
C VAL A 90 1.35 8.50 -5.21
N ASP A 91 2.06 9.49 -4.67
CA ASP A 91 1.84 10.90 -4.97
C ASP A 91 2.94 11.38 -5.91
N VAL A 92 2.63 11.44 -7.19
CA VAL A 92 3.59 11.85 -8.24
C VAL A 92 3.92 13.34 -8.21
N CYS A 93 3.13 14.14 -7.51
CA CYS A 93 3.34 15.57 -7.38
C CYS A 93 4.10 15.96 -6.10
N ASN A 94 4.52 15.00 -5.28
CA ASN A 94 5.22 15.27 -4.02
C ASN A 94 6.68 15.67 -4.27
N TYR A 95 6.90 16.97 -4.52
CA TYR A 95 8.23 17.53 -4.72
C TYR A 95 9.07 17.61 -3.44
N SER A 96 8.48 17.42 -2.26
CA SER A 96 9.21 17.43 -0.99
C SER A 96 10.09 16.20 -0.79
N GLN A 97 9.79 15.11 -1.47
CA GLN A 97 10.61 13.89 -1.42
C GLN A 97 11.94 14.11 -2.12
N THR A 98 12.98 13.60 -1.51
CA THR A 98 14.34 13.72 -2.03
C THR A 98 15.07 12.39 -2.00
N TYR A 99 16.09 12.27 -2.81
CA TYR A 99 17.07 11.18 -2.74
C TYR A 99 18.49 11.73 -2.84
N SER A 100 19.44 11.03 -2.22
CA SER A 100 20.85 11.38 -2.29
C SER A 100 21.55 10.54 -3.35
N LEU A 101 22.33 11.20 -4.19
CA LEU A 101 23.17 10.56 -5.19
C LEU A 101 24.54 11.25 -5.24
N CYS A 102 25.61 10.50 -5.04
CA CYS A 102 26.99 11.02 -5.07
C CYS A 102 27.22 12.26 -4.16
N GLY A 103 26.55 12.29 -3.01
CA GLY A 103 26.63 13.39 -2.04
C GLY A 103 25.72 14.60 -2.34
N TYR A 104 24.97 14.55 -3.42
CA TYR A 104 23.97 15.59 -3.76
C TYR A 104 22.56 15.14 -3.39
N VAL A 105 21.77 16.08 -2.87
CA VAL A 105 20.35 15.88 -2.58
C VAL A 105 19.55 16.36 -3.77
N ASN A 106 18.73 15.48 -4.34
CA ASN A 106 17.89 15.74 -5.49
C ASN A 106 16.42 15.66 -5.08
N HIS A 107 15.61 16.59 -5.51
CA HIS A 107 14.15 16.49 -5.40
C HIS A 107 13.62 15.51 -6.43
N MET A 108 12.63 14.69 -6.01
CA MET A 108 11.98 13.77 -6.92
C MET A 108 11.02 14.51 -7.84
N SER A 109 11.20 14.33 -9.13
CA SER A 109 10.26 14.78 -10.15
C SER A 109 9.04 13.84 -10.23
N PRO A 110 7.94 14.25 -10.87
CA PRO A 110 6.83 13.34 -11.17
C PRO A 110 7.27 12.09 -11.92
N ASP A 111 8.25 12.19 -12.80
CA ASP A 111 8.79 11.04 -13.53
C ASP A 111 9.55 10.08 -12.60
N ASP A 112 10.32 10.60 -11.63
CA ASP A 112 10.99 9.77 -10.62
C ASP A 112 9.99 8.96 -9.80
N HIS A 113 8.91 9.58 -9.33
CA HIS A 113 7.84 8.90 -8.61
C HIS A 113 7.16 7.82 -9.47
N TYR A 114 6.91 8.13 -10.73
CA TYR A 114 6.29 7.20 -11.66
C TYR A 114 7.22 6.01 -11.99
N GLN A 115 8.53 6.26 -12.10
CA GLN A 115 9.52 5.19 -12.28
C GLN A 115 9.59 4.27 -11.07
N ASP A 116 9.55 4.84 -9.85
CA ASP A 116 9.53 4.05 -8.62
C ASP A 116 8.28 3.16 -8.54
N LEU A 117 7.12 3.70 -8.91
CA LEU A 117 5.88 2.93 -9.03
C LEU A 117 5.99 1.76 -10.01
N LYS A 118 6.62 1.97 -11.16
CA LYS A 118 6.77 0.91 -12.17
C LYS A 118 7.75 -0.19 -11.75
N ARG A 119 8.58 0.06 -10.75
CA ARG A 119 9.61 -0.88 -10.29
C ARG A 119 9.20 -1.71 -9.09
N ILE A 120 8.13 -1.32 -8.41
CA ILE A 120 7.47 -2.14 -7.40
C ILE A 120 6.64 -3.23 -8.08
#